data_e073d6b3676b3c175656ff7474d64798
#
_entry.id   e073d6b3676b3c175656ff7474d64798
#
_cell.length_a   1.000
_cell.length_b   1.000
_cell.length_c   1.000
_cell.angle_alpha   90.00
_cell.angle_beta   90.00
_cell.angle_gamma   90.00
#
_symmetry.space_group_name_H-M   'P 1'
#
loop_
_entity.id
_entity.type
_entity.pdbx_description
1 polymer ?
#
loop_
_entity_poly.entity_id
_entity_poly.type
_entity_poly.pdbx_seq_one_letter_code
_entity_poly.pdbx_strand_id
1 'polypeptide(L)'
;MDSLQVKNISKSYKKRNILTDISLNIKQGEIVGLFGPNGAGKTTCFNIIIGLMKPDSGQLLLNDINITNLPIYLRARLRIGYLLQEPSIFRGLSVEDNIKAVVEISENDKEVIEQKTHNLLEKFSIVHLKDLSAASLSGGERRRLEIARSLAIEPKFIMLDEPLAGIDPLAISDIKNLITYLREFNIGILITDHNVRDTLDIVDRAYVIFEGKVLLEGSAKEIASSKKVQEVYLGESFSF
;
A
#
# COMPACT_ATOMS: atom_id res chain seq x y z
N MET A 1 0.90 -7.58 -19.00
CA MET A 1 0.78 -6.80 -17.75
C MET A 1 1.60 -7.49 -16.69
N ASP A 2 2.42 -6.75 -15.97
CA ASP A 2 3.16 -7.31 -14.85
C ASP A 2 2.22 -7.70 -13.72
N SER A 3 2.58 -8.74 -12.96
CA SER A 3 1.80 -9.22 -11.83
C SER A 3 2.69 -9.52 -10.63
N LEU A 4 2.19 -9.24 -9.44
CA LEU A 4 2.79 -9.64 -8.17
C LEU A 4 1.91 -10.72 -7.54
N GLN A 5 2.46 -11.91 -7.38
CA GLN A 5 1.71 -13.09 -6.93
C GLN A 5 2.27 -13.60 -5.60
N VAL A 6 1.38 -13.88 -4.68
CA VAL A 6 1.61 -14.59 -3.43
C VAL A 6 1.01 -15.98 -3.60
N LYS A 7 1.80 -17.04 -3.45
CA LYS A 7 1.37 -18.43 -3.65
C LYS A 7 1.61 -19.26 -2.39
N ASN A 8 0.53 -19.72 -1.79
CA ASN A 8 0.50 -20.67 -0.68
C ASN A 8 1.40 -20.27 0.50
N ILE A 9 1.44 -18.97 0.83
CA ILE A 9 2.25 -18.44 1.92
C ILE A 9 1.70 -18.87 3.26
N SER A 10 2.59 -19.45 4.09
CA SER A 10 2.30 -19.73 5.50
C SER A 10 3.33 -19.10 6.42
N LYS A 11 2.90 -18.70 7.61
CA LYS A 11 3.75 -18.10 8.64
C LYS A 11 3.25 -18.41 10.03
N SER A 12 4.17 -18.83 10.89
CA SER A 12 3.91 -19.17 12.29
C SER A 12 4.85 -18.41 13.22
N TYR A 13 4.36 -18.08 14.42
CA TYR A 13 5.15 -17.55 15.52
C TYR A 13 4.93 -18.41 16.77
N LYS A 14 6.02 -18.95 17.36
CA LYS A 14 5.96 -19.71 18.59
C LYS A 14 4.79 -20.72 18.64
N LYS A 15 4.64 -21.54 17.60
CA LYS A 15 3.56 -22.53 17.40
C LYS A 15 2.16 -21.98 17.11
N ARG A 16 1.97 -20.66 17.00
CA ARG A 16 0.72 -20.05 16.55
C ARG A 16 0.80 -19.78 15.06
N ASN A 17 -0.10 -20.38 14.28
CA ASN A 17 -0.24 -20.08 12.85
C ASN A 17 -0.86 -18.69 12.69
N ILE A 18 -0.18 -17.80 12.00
CA ILE A 18 -0.64 -16.45 11.68
C ILE A 18 -1.21 -16.41 10.27
N LEU A 19 -0.52 -17.07 9.33
CA LEU A 19 -0.99 -17.24 7.95
C LEU A 19 -0.92 -18.73 7.60
N THR A 20 -1.94 -19.21 6.91
CA THR A 20 -2.05 -20.60 6.46
C THR A 20 -2.52 -20.60 5.02
N ASP A 21 -1.62 -20.96 4.10
CA ASP A 21 -1.92 -21.15 2.69
C ASP A 21 -2.55 -19.92 1.99
N ILE A 22 -2.01 -18.73 2.27
CA ILE A 22 -2.47 -17.49 1.67
C ILE A 22 -2.01 -17.41 0.21
N SER A 23 -2.95 -17.24 -0.69
CA SER A 23 -2.69 -16.93 -2.09
C SER A 23 -3.47 -15.69 -2.52
N LEU A 24 -2.78 -14.74 -3.15
CA LEU A 24 -3.38 -13.55 -3.74
C LEU A 24 -2.52 -13.06 -4.91
N ASN A 25 -3.09 -12.27 -5.77
CA ASN A 25 -2.36 -11.64 -6.85
C ASN A 25 -2.76 -10.16 -7.01
N ILE A 26 -1.88 -9.37 -7.61
CA ILE A 26 -2.11 -7.97 -7.94
C ILE A 26 -1.57 -7.75 -9.34
N LYS A 27 -2.35 -7.11 -10.22
CA LYS A 27 -1.93 -6.71 -11.56
C LYS A 27 -1.61 -5.23 -11.58
N GLN A 28 -0.75 -4.81 -12.50
CA GLN A 28 -0.56 -3.38 -12.75
C GLN A 28 -1.87 -2.71 -13.18
N GLY A 29 -2.10 -1.50 -12.72
CA GLY A 29 -3.31 -0.72 -12.96
C GLY A 29 -4.54 -1.19 -12.18
N GLU A 30 -4.37 -2.10 -11.21
CA GLU A 30 -5.44 -2.63 -10.36
C GLU A 30 -5.27 -2.18 -8.90
N ILE A 31 -6.36 -1.86 -8.23
CA ILE A 31 -6.41 -1.61 -6.79
C ILE A 31 -7.07 -2.81 -6.11
N VAL A 32 -6.30 -3.52 -5.30
CA VAL A 32 -6.74 -4.72 -4.58
C VAL A 32 -6.81 -4.42 -3.09
N GLY A 33 -7.95 -4.69 -2.46
CA GLY A 33 -8.12 -4.62 -1.01
C GLY A 33 -7.64 -5.88 -0.30
N LEU A 34 -7.05 -5.72 0.90
CA LEU A 34 -6.75 -6.81 1.82
C LEU A 34 -7.43 -6.52 3.16
N PHE A 35 -8.58 -7.12 3.40
CA PHE A 35 -9.44 -6.87 4.54
C PHE A 35 -9.44 -8.00 5.55
N GLY A 36 -10.00 -7.74 6.70
CA GLY A 36 -10.17 -8.73 7.78
C GLY A 36 -10.02 -8.10 9.16
N PRO A 37 -10.49 -8.77 10.22
CA PRO A 37 -10.42 -8.26 11.59
C PRO A 37 -8.98 -8.08 12.08
N ASN A 38 -8.82 -7.42 13.24
CA ASN A 38 -7.53 -7.28 13.90
C ASN A 38 -6.97 -8.66 14.24
N GLY A 39 -5.67 -8.86 13.98
CA GLY A 39 -5.02 -10.15 14.19
C GLY A 39 -5.27 -11.21 13.11
N ALA A 40 -6.02 -10.91 12.04
CA ALA A 40 -6.25 -11.84 10.94
C ALA A 40 -4.98 -12.19 10.11
N GLY A 41 -3.90 -11.39 10.24
CA GLY A 41 -2.64 -11.64 9.53
C GLY A 41 -2.31 -10.62 8.42
N LYS A 42 -3.11 -9.56 8.23
CA LYS A 42 -2.90 -8.55 7.18
C LYS A 42 -1.49 -7.96 7.18
N THR A 43 -1.07 -7.37 8.28
CA THR A 43 0.28 -6.77 8.43
C THR A 43 1.40 -7.80 8.24
N THR A 44 1.19 -9.05 8.69
CA THR A 44 2.15 -10.13 8.44
C THR A 44 2.26 -10.45 6.94
N CYS A 45 1.12 -10.48 6.23
CA CYS A 45 1.09 -10.67 4.78
C CYS A 45 1.82 -9.52 4.06
N PHE A 46 1.55 -8.26 4.41
CA PHE A 46 2.26 -7.08 3.91
C PHE A 46 3.77 -7.20 4.15
N ASN A 47 4.20 -7.48 5.39
CA ASN A 47 5.61 -7.61 5.75
C ASN A 47 6.33 -8.71 4.96
N ILE A 48 5.63 -9.78 4.61
CA ILE A 48 6.16 -10.82 3.73
C ILE A 48 6.28 -10.30 2.29
N ILE A 49 5.26 -9.60 1.77
CA ILE A 49 5.26 -9.07 0.40
C ILE A 49 6.37 -8.05 0.20
N ILE A 50 6.60 -7.15 1.15
CA ILE A 50 7.64 -6.12 1.04
C ILE A 50 9.05 -6.62 1.38
N GLY A 51 9.18 -7.82 1.99
CA GLY A 51 10.47 -8.45 2.31
C GLY A 51 11.06 -8.07 3.66
N LEU A 52 10.26 -7.53 4.58
CA LEU A 52 10.62 -7.36 6.00
C LEU A 52 10.59 -8.68 6.76
N MET A 53 9.83 -9.65 6.26
CA MET A 53 9.65 -10.95 6.87
C MET A 53 9.72 -12.06 5.83
N LYS A 54 10.35 -13.19 6.20
CA LYS A 54 10.33 -14.39 5.37
C LYS A 54 9.14 -15.27 5.72
N PRO A 55 8.44 -15.82 4.73
CA PRO A 55 7.44 -16.85 4.97
C PRO A 55 8.13 -18.16 5.44
N ASP A 56 7.38 -19.03 6.09
CA ASP A 56 7.86 -20.36 6.46
C ASP A 56 7.69 -21.34 5.27
N SER A 57 6.68 -21.11 4.43
CA SER A 57 6.47 -21.82 3.17
C SER A 57 5.75 -20.94 2.15
N GLY A 58 5.69 -21.42 0.88
CA GLY A 58 5.08 -20.70 -0.21
C GLY A 58 6.07 -19.83 -0.98
N GLN A 59 5.57 -19.05 -1.93
CA GLN A 59 6.39 -18.28 -2.87
C GLN A 59 5.78 -16.90 -3.16
N LEU A 60 6.67 -15.91 -3.39
CA LEU A 60 6.32 -14.64 -4.00
C LEU A 60 6.94 -14.57 -5.39
N LEU A 61 6.12 -14.24 -6.38
CA LEU A 61 6.56 -14.08 -7.77
C LEU A 61 6.26 -12.66 -8.25
N LEU A 62 7.25 -12.03 -8.83
CA LEU A 62 7.07 -10.82 -9.65
C LEU A 62 7.14 -11.29 -11.11
N ASN A 63 6.02 -11.33 -11.80
CA ASN A 63 5.85 -12.09 -13.02
C ASN A 63 6.22 -13.57 -12.76
N ASP A 64 7.19 -14.10 -13.47
CA ASP A 64 7.70 -15.47 -13.26
C ASP A 64 8.98 -15.54 -12.41
N ILE A 65 9.45 -14.37 -11.91
CA ILE A 65 10.69 -14.29 -11.11
C ILE A 65 10.35 -14.52 -9.63
N ASN A 66 10.97 -15.53 -9.04
CA ASN A 66 10.82 -15.79 -7.60
C ASN A 66 11.60 -14.76 -6.77
N ILE A 67 10.87 -13.95 -6.01
CA ILE A 67 11.40 -12.90 -5.15
C ILE A 67 11.29 -13.22 -3.66
N THR A 68 10.89 -14.44 -3.30
CA THR A 68 10.57 -14.85 -1.92
C THR A 68 11.70 -14.53 -0.93
N ASN A 69 12.93 -14.77 -1.32
CA ASN A 69 14.10 -14.59 -0.45
C ASN A 69 14.80 -13.23 -0.61
N LEU A 70 14.29 -12.37 -1.48
CA LEU A 70 14.87 -11.03 -1.67
C LEU A 70 14.53 -10.13 -0.49
N PRO A 71 15.51 -9.45 0.11
CA PRO A 71 15.28 -8.46 1.16
C PRO A 71 14.60 -7.20 0.58
N ILE A 72 14.03 -6.38 1.48
CA ILE A 72 13.24 -5.19 1.14
C ILE A 72 13.95 -4.27 0.13
N TYR A 73 15.25 -3.99 0.30
CA TYR A 73 15.97 -3.06 -0.59
C TYR A 73 16.11 -3.59 -2.03
N LEU A 74 16.20 -4.90 -2.23
CA LEU A 74 16.19 -5.50 -3.57
C LEU A 74 14.80 -5.46 -4.18
N ARG A 75 13.74 -5.65 -3.38
CA ARG A 75 12.36 -5.52 -3.86
C ARG A 75 12.04 -4.07 -4.23
N ALA A 76 12.56 -3.09 -3.48
CA ALA A 76 12.45 -1.67 -3.85
C ALA A 76 13.11 -1.38 -5.21
N ARG A 77 14.29 -1.97 -5.50
CA ARG A 77 14.94 -1.89 -6.82
C ARG A 77 14.14 -2.58 -7.94
N LEU A 78 13.32 -3.56 -7.59
CA LEU A 78 12.34 -4.16 -8.51
C LEU A 78 11.05 -3.34 -8.62
N ARG A 79 11.05 -2.12 -8.10
CA ARG A 79 9.93 -1.16 -8.15
C ARG A 79 8.70 -1.64 -7.36
N ILE A 80 8.91 -2.28 -6.20
CA ILE A 80 7.87 -2.56 -5.22
C ILE A 80 8.00 -1.51 -4.11
N GLY A 81 7.05 -0.58 -4.07
CA GLY A 81 6.95 0.49 -3.08
C GLY A 81 6.16 0.08 -1.85
N TYR A 82 6.40 0.78 -0.74
CA TYR A 82 5.65 0.57 0.50
C TYR A 82 5.39 1.90 1.21
N LEU A 83 4.14 2.14 1.54
CA LEU A 83 3.69 3.23 2.39
C LEU A 83 3.28 2.65 3.74
N LEU A 84 4.08 2.98 4.76
CA LEU A 84 3.89 2.51 6.13
C LEU A 84 2.63 3.13 6.77
N GLN A 85 2.06 2.42 7.74
CA GLN A 85 1.02 2.95 8.63
C GLN A 85 1.57 4.11 9.47
N GLU A 86 2.77 3.96 10.05
CA GLU A 86 3.43 5.01 10.82
C GLU A 86 4.04 6.09 9.91
N PRO A 87 3.99 7.37 10.33
CA PRO A 87 4.61 8.45 9.57
C PRO A 87 6.09 8.21 9.30
N SER A 88 6.46 8.24 8.02
CA SER A 88 7.81 7.91 7.56
C SER A 88 8.60 9.09 6.97
N ILE A 89 8.10 10.32 7.11
CA ILE A 89 8.77 11.51 6.59
C ILE A 89 10.12 11.77 7.27
N PHE A 90 11.05 12.36 6.53
CA PHE A 90 12.29 12.89 7.09
C PHE A 90 12.00 14.25 7.76
N ARG A 91 11.74 14.23 9.06
CA ARG A 91 11.24 15.38 9.82
C ARG A 91 12.21 16.58 9.79
N GLY A 92 13.50 16.35 9.64
CA GLY A 92 14.54 17.38 9.59
C GLY A 92 14.73 18.02 8.22
N LEU A 93 14.01 17.52 7.19
CA LEU A 93 14.10 18.03 5.82
C LEU A 93 12.88 18.88 5.48
N SER A 94 13.01 19.72 4.45
CA SER A 94 11.89 20.40 3.82
C SER A 94 10.97 19.40 3.10
N VAL A 95 9.79 19.85 2.68
CA VAL A 95 8.88 19.05 1.86
C VAL A 95 9.55 18.66 0.54
N GLU A 96 10.22 19.60 -0.13
CA GLU A 96 10.94 19.36 -1.37
C GLU A 96 12.09 18.36 -1.17
N ASP A 97 12.94 18.56 -0.15
CA ASP A 97 14.07 17.69 0.13
C ASP A 97 13.65 16.27 0.50
N ASN A 98 12.48 16.08 1.09
CA ASN A 98 11.91 14.74 1.34
C ASN A 98 11.71 13.94 0.06
N ILE A 99 11.27 14.58 -1.02
CA ILE A 99 11.06 13.94 -2.32
C ILE A 99 12.41 13.80 -3.04
N LYS A 100 13.19 14.88 -3.09
CA LYS A 100 14.47 14.97 -3.77
C LYS A 100 15.45 13.89 -3.29
N ALA A 101 15.57 13.69 -1.98
CA ALA A 101 16.41 12.65 -1.41
C ALA A 101 16.11 11.24 -1.90
N VAL A 102 14.87 10.97 -2.29
CA VAL A 102 14.48 9.66 -2.84
C VAL A 102 14.71 9.61 -4.36
N VAL A 103 14.46 10.70 -5.08
CA VAL A 103 14.76 10.79 -6.53
C VAL A 103 16.25 10.57 -6.78
N GLU A 104 17.13 11.16 -5.95
CA GLU A 104 18.60 11.05 -6.02
C GLU A 104 19.12 9.61 -5.86
N ILE A 105 18.33 8.68 -5.31
CA ILE A 105 18.73 7.26 -5.22
C ILE A 105 18.83 6.60 -6.62
N SER A 106 18.01 7.05 -7.56
CA SER A 106 17.89 6.44 -8.89
C SER A 106 18.31 7.36 -10.04
N GLU A 107 18.58 8.62 -9.76
CA GLU A 107 18.89 9.66 -10.75
C GLU A 107 20.14 10.44 -10.33
N ASN A 108 21.02 10.76 -11.29
CA ASN A 108 22.25 11.51 -11.05
C ASN A 108 22.27 12.88 -11.76
N ASP A 109 21.38 13.08 -12.73
CA ASP A 109 21.27 14.34 -13.45
C ASP A 109 20.48 15.36 -12.63
N LYS A 110 21.10 16.48 -12.30
CA LYS A 110 20.52 17.52 -11.43
C LYS A 110 19.24 18.13 -12.03
N GLU A 111 19.21 18.37 -13.34
CA GLU A 111 18.05 18.97 -14.00
C GLU A 111 16.87 17.98 -13.98
N VAL A 112 17.14 16.70 -14.20
CA VAL A 112 16.14 15.63 -14.13
C VAL A 112 15.63 15.46 -12.69
N ILE A 113 16.51 15.51 -11.68
CA ILE A 113 16.13 15.44 -10.27
C ILE A 113 15.19 16.60 -9.92
N GLU A 114 15.53 17.83 -10.29
CA GLU A 114 14.71 19.00 -10.01
C GLU A 114 13.34 18.91 -10.72
N GLN A 115 13.32 18.52 -11.97
CA GLN A 115 12.09 18.35 -12.73
C GLN A 115 11.20 17.26 -12.15
N LYS A 116 11.74 16.08 -11.82
CA LYS A 116 10.99 14.98 -11.21
C LYS A 116 10.42 15.39 -9.85
N THR A 117 11.23 16.05 -9.03
CA THR A 117 10.82 16.55 -7.71
C THR A 117 9.68 17.55 -7.85
N HIS A 118 9.81 18.55 -8.72
CA HIS A 118 8.80 19.56 -8.97
C HIS A 118 7.49 18.95 -9.48
N ASN A 119 7.56 18.04 -10.44
CA ASN A 119 6.39 17.33 -10.96
C ASN A 119 5.62 16.55 -9.88
N LEU A 120 6.33 15.93 -8.92
CA LEU A 120 5.69 15.24 -7.81
C LEU A 120 5.03 16.23 -6.84
N LEU A 121 5.69 17.36 -6.53
CA LEU A 121 5.09 18.41 -5.71
C LEU A 121 3.78 18.96 -6.32
N GLU A 122 3.78 19.20 -7.64
CA GLU A 122 2.58 19.66 -8.37
C GLU A 122 1.47 18.61 -8.35
N LYS A 123 1.77 17.37 -8.71
CA LYS A 123 0.80 16.27 -8.77
C LYS A 123 0.09 16.04 -7.44
N PHE A 124 0.80 16.23 -6.33
CA PHE A 124 0.25 16.08 -4.99
C PHE A 124 -0.24 17.39 -4.36
N SER A 125 -0.25 18.49 -5.13
CA SER A 125 -0.73 19.81 -4.71
C SER A 125 -0.05 20.32 -3.42
N ILE A 126 1.27 20.08 -3.30
CA ILE A 126 2.10 20.47 -2.15
C ILE A 126 3.24 21.44 -2.52
N VAL A 127 3.24 22.00 -3.74
CA VAL A 127 4.25 22.99 -4.19
C VAL A 127 4.34 24.19 -3.25
N HIS A 128 3.20 24.68 -2.79
CA HIS A 128 3.12 25.84 -1.89
C HIS A 128 3.73 25.58 -0.50
N LEU A 129 4.00 24.33 -0.18
CA LEU A 129 4.61 23.88 1.08
C LEU A 129 6.09 23.50 0.93
N LYS A 130 6.66 23.58 -0.27
CA LYS A 130 7.96 22.99 -0.63
C LYS A 130 9.10 23.37 0.32
N ASP A 131 9.15 24.60 0.76
CA ASP A 131 10.20 25.15 1.63
C ASP A 131 9.92 24.94 3.13
N LEU A 132 8.73 24.46 3.50
CA LEU A 132 8.37 24.23 4.90
C LEU A 132 9.05 22.95 5.43
N SER A 133 9.35 22.99 6.74
CA SER A 133 9.76 21.78 7.44
C SER A 133 8.67 20.73 7.37
N ALA A 134 9.00 19.50 6.97
CA ALA A 134 8.03 18.41 6.91
C ALA A 134 7.40 18.08 8.27
N ALA A 135 8.06 18.45 9.39
CA ALA A 135 7.53 18.28 10.74
C ALA A 135 6.31 19.18 11.05
N SER A 136 6.13 20.30 10.32
CA SER A 136 5.03 21.25 10.53
C SER A 136 3.74 20.92 9.77
N LEU A 137 3.76 19.90 8.93
CA LEU A 137 2.63 19.53 8.08
C LEU A 137 1.45 18.98 8.89
N SER A 138 0.24 19.33 8.46
CA SER A 138 -0.99 18.66 8.89
C SER A 138 -0.98 17.17 8.52
N GLY A 139 -1.90 16.38 9.08
CA GLY A 139 -2.01 14.94 8.78
C GLY A 139 -2.21 14.65 7.29
N GLY A 140 -3.11 15.40 6.64
CA GLY A 140 -3.39 15.25 5.21
C GLY A 140 -2.22 15.66 4.31
N GLU A 141 -1.58 16.82 4.58
CA GLU A 141 -0.41 17.29 3.84
C GLU A 141 0.77 16.33 3.98
N ARG A 142 1.01 15.82 5.19
CA ARG A 142 2.02 14.82 5.45
C ARG A 142 1.75 13.54 4.66
N ARG A 143 0.49 13.08 4.61
CA ARG A 143 0.14 11.87 3.84
C ARG A 143 0.34 12.07 2.33
N ARG A 144 0.02 13.25 1.80
CA ARG A 144 0.33 13.62 0.42
C ARG A 144 1.82 13.56 0.14
N LEU A 145 2.66 14.10 1.03
CA LEU A 145 4.11 14.04 0.92
C LEU A 145 4.63 12.60 0.96
N GLU A 146 4.12 11.75 1.85
CA GLU A 146 4.51 10.34 1.95
C GLU A 146 4.19 9.55 0.69
N ILE A 147 3.00 9.77 0.11
CA ILE A 147 2.61 9.14 -1.15
C ILE A 147 3.49 9.67 -2.29
N ALA A 148 3.68 10.99 -2.41
CA ALA A 148 4.55 11.60 -3.43
C ALA A 148 5.97 11.00 -3.37
N ARG A 149 6.54 10.89 -2.17
CA ARG A 149 7.85 10.30 -1.94
C ARG A 149 7.89 8.81 -2.34
N SER A 150 6.84 8.06 -2.06
CA SER A 150 6.78 6.65 -2.45
C SER A 150 6.73 6.44 -3.97
N LEU A 151 6.29 7.45 -4.72
CA LEU A 151 6.29 7.44 -6.18
C LEU A 151 7.60 7.89 -6.81
N ALA A 152 8.49 8.50 -6.05
CA ALA A 152 9.78 8.98 -6.54
C ALA A 152 10.66 7.84 -7.12
N ILE A 153 10.46 6.60 -6.68
CA ILE A 153 11.11 5.40 -7.24
C ILE A 153 10.38 4.82 -8.46
N GLU A 154 9.31 5.46 -8.95
CA GLU A 154 8.47 4.99 -10.05
C GLU A 154 8.02 3.53 -9.87
N PRO A 155 7.28 3.21 -8.79
CA PRO A 155 6.95 1.84 -8.47
C PRO A 155 6.02 1.22 -9.53
N LYS A 156 6.19 -0.10 -9.76
CA LYS A 156 5.23 -0.91 -10.53
C LYS A 156 4.10 -1.42 -9.63
N PHE A 157 4.43 -1.67 -8.38
CA PHE A 157 3.49 -2.09 -7.34
C PHE A 157 3.74 -1.28 -6.08
N ILE A 158 2.66 -0.90 -5.39
CA ILE A 158 2.73 -0.20 -4.11
C ILE A 158 1.83 -0.87 -3.07
N MET A 159 2.37 -1.07 -1.89
CA MET A 159 1.64 -1.57 -0.73
C MET A 159 1.28 -0.38 0.15
N LEU A 160 -0.02 -0.14 0.38
CA LEU A 160 -0.54 0.95 1.21
C LEU A 160 -1.11 0.35 2.50
N ASP A 161 -0.39 0.53 3.62
CA ASP A 161 -0.82 0.04 4.92
C ASP A 161 -1.54 1.16 5.68
N GLU A 162 -2.86 1.03 5.80
CA GLU A 162 -3.77 1.99 6.45
C GLU A 162 -3.56 3.45 5.99
N PRO A 163 -3.65 3.75 4.68
CA PRO A 163 -3.39 5.09 4.16
C PRO A 163 -4.38 6.15 4.63
N LEU A 164 -5.56 5.77 5.11
CA LEU A 164 -6.61 6.67 5.60
C LEU A 164 -6.58 6.84 7.13
N ALA A 165 -5.70 6.11 7.84
CA ALA A 165 -5.65 6.16 9.30
C ALA A 165 -5.13 7.51 9.81
N GLY A 166 -5.82 8.07 10.82
CA GLY A 166 -5.41 9.31 11.47
C GLY A 166 -5.53 10.58 10.61
N ILE A 167 -6.32 10.51 9.53
CA ILE A 167 -6.62 11.63 8.63
C ILE A 167 -7.98 12.22 8.99
N ASP A 168 -8.08 13.55 8.89
CA ASP A 168 -9.35 14.25 9.05
C ASP A 168 -10.37 13.75 8.02
N PRO A 169 -11.64 13.52 8.41
CA PRO A 169 -12.68 13.04 7.50
C PRO A 169 -12.85 13.86 6.21
N LEU A 170 -12.61 15.18 6.28
CA LEU A 170 -12.68 16.05 5.11
C LEU A 170 -11.54 15.76 4.11
N ALA A 171 -10.37 15.33 4.59
CA ALA A 171 -9.22 15.02 3.76
C ALA A 171 -9.23 13.57 3.23
N ILE A 172 -10.08 12.67 3.75
CA ILE A 172 -10.17 11.27 3.30
C ILE A 172 -10.51 11.21 1.80
N SER A 173 -11.48 12.01 1.35
CA SER A 173 -11.89 12.06 -0.06
C SER A 173 -10.72 12.40 -0.98
N ASP A 174 -9.90 13.36 -0.58
CA ASP A 174 -8.73 13.78 -1.35
C ASP A 174 -7.68 12.65 -1.46
N ILE A 175 -7.42 11.94 -0.36
CA ILE A 175 -6.48 10.81 -0.38
C ILE A 175 -7.04 9.65 -1.21
N LYS A 176 -8.35 9.36 -1.15
CA LYS A 176 -9.01 8.37 -2.02
C LYS A 176 -8.80 8.74 -3.50
N ASN A 177 -9.03 10.00 -3.86
CA ASN A 177 -8.82 10.50 -5.21
C ASN A 177 -7.35 10.33 -5.65
N LEU A 178 -6.40 10.64 -4.78
CA LEU A 178 -4.98 10.45 -5.06
C LEU A 178 -4.64 8.96 -5.26
N ILE A 179 -5.14 8.06 -4.41
CA ILE A 179 -4.92 6.61 -4.57
C ILE A 179 -5.52 6.11 -5.90
N THR A 180 -6.73 6.56 -6.22
CA THR A 180 -7.38 6.21 -7.50
C THR A 180 -6.59 6.74 -8.69
N TYR A 181 -6.04 7.96 -8.58
CA TYR A 181 -5.20 8.56 -9.60
C TYR A 181 -3.90 7.76 -9.87
N LEU A 182 -3.35 7.04 -8.87
CA LEU A 182 -2.19 6.18 -9.08
C LEU A 182 -2.45 5.07 -10.13
N ARG A 183 -3.71 4.68 -10.34
CA ARG A 183 -4.10 3.73 -11.39
C ARG A 183 -3.73 4.22 -12.79
N GLU A 184 -3.82 5.55 -13.04
CA GLU A 184 -3.50 6.16 -14.34
C GLU A 184 -2.01 6.00 -14.69
N PHE A 185 -1.15 5.78 -13.69
CA PHE A 185 0.28 5.46 -13.89
C PHE A 185 0.54 3.96 -14.08
N ASN A 186 -0.51 3.16 -14.25
CA ASN A 186 -0.40 1.71 -14.39
C ASN A 186 0.30 1.04 -13.19
N ILE A 187 0.11 1.57 -11.98
CA ILE A 187 0.64 1.02 -10.73
C ILE A 187 -0.36 0.02 -10.15
N GLY A 188 0.11 -1.19 -9.83
CA GLY A 188 -0.70 -2.16 -9.07
C GLY A 188 -0.66 -1.82 -7.58
N ILE A 189 -1.82 -1.74 -6.93
CA ILE A 189 -1.95 -1.30 -5.54
C ILE A 189 -2.52 -2.42 -4.68
N LEU A 190 -1.87 -2.74 -3.57
CA LEU A 190 -2.47 -3.50 -2.48
C LEU A 190 -2.71 -2.57 -1.31
N ILE A 191 -3.95 -2.47 -0.87
CA ILE A 191 -4.36 -1.56 0.20
C ILE A 191 -5.04 -2.33 1.35
N THR A 192 -4.72 -1.98 2.58
CA THR A 192 -5.51 -2.34 3.76
C THR A 192 -5.86 -1.09 4.53
N ASP A 193 -7.05 -1.06 5.12
CA ASP A 193 -7.47 0.04 5.99
C ASP A 193 -8.54 -0.46 6.98
N HIS A 194 -8.66 0.22 8.12
CA HIS A 194 -9.75 0.00 9.07
C HIS A 194 -11.05 0.64 8.60
N ASN A 195 -10.97 1.69 7.80
CA ASN A 195 -12.12 2.31 7.16
C ASN A 195 -12.53 1.52 5.92
N VAL A 196 -13.15 0.36 6.15
CA VAL A 196 -13.50 -0.60 5.09
C VAL A 196 -14.43 0.01 4.05
N ARG A 197 -15.40 0.83 4.47
CA ARG A 197 -16.38 1.45 3.58
C ARG A 197 -15.67 2.36 2.55
N ASP A 198 -14.86 3.29 3.04
CA ASP A 198 -14.13 4.22 2.16
C ASP A 198 -13.13 3.49 1.25
N THR A 199 -12.54 2.40 1.75
CA THR A 199 -11.60 1.62 0.96
C THR A 199 -12.30 0.76 -0.09
N LEU A 200 -13.49 0.18 0.21
CA LEU A 200 -14.30 -0.57 -0.76
C LEU A 200 -14.73 0.31 -1.95
N ASP A 201 -14.93 1.62 -1.74
CA ASP A 201 -15.28 2.54 -2.84
C ASP A 201 -14.22 2.66 -3.93
N ILE A 202 -12.95 2.41 -3.61
CA ILE A 202 -11.83 2.63 -4.53
C ILE A 202 -11.16 1.35 -5.04
N VAL A 203 -11.45 0.18 -4.46
CA VAL A 203 -10.87 -1.09 -4.90
C VAL A 203 -11.66 -1.73 -6.05
N ASP A 204 -10.95 -2.38 -6.95
CA ASP A 204 -11.57 -3.17 -8.03
C ASP A 204 -12.10 -4.51 -7.49
N ARG A 205 -11.33 -5.13 -6.60
CA ARG A 205 -11.65 -6.36 -5.87
C ARG A 205 -10.88 -6.44 -4.57
N ALA A 206 -11.25 -7.38 -3.72
CA ALA A 206 -10.58 -7.55 -2.45
C ALA A 206 -10.48 -9.02 -2.02
N TYR A 207 -9.51 -9.27 -1.15
CA TYR A 207 -9.38 -10.48 -0.35
C TYR A 207 -9.76 -10.18 1.10
N VAL A 208 -10.55 -11.05 1.70
CA VAL A 208 -10.85 -11.01 3.13
C VAL A 208 -10.09 -12.13 3.81
N ILE A 209 -9.20 -11.77 4.75
CA ILE A 209 -8.48 -12.74 5.59
C ILE A 209 -9.21 -12.87 6.92
N PHE A 210 -9.44 -14.11 7.32
CA PHE A 210 -9.98 -14.47 8.62
C PHE A 210 -9.21 -15.69 9.18
N GLU A 211 -8.77 -15.60 10.43
CA GLU A 211 -7.97 -16.66 11.08
C GLU A 211 -6.78 -17.16 10.24
N GLY A 212 -6.09 -16.23 9.59
CA GLY A 212 -4.90 -16.52 8.77
C GLY A 212 -5.17 -17.21 7.44
N LYS A 213 -6.41 -17.26 6.96
CA LYS A 213 -6.80 -17.85 5.67
C LYS A 213 -7.58 -16.85 4.83
N VAL A 214 -7.54 -16.98 3.51
CA VAL A 214 -8.45 -16.26 2.64
C VAL A 214 -9.86 -16.84 2.82
N LEU A 215 -10.76 -16.00 3.34
CA LEU A 215 -12.15 -16.33 3.55
C LEU A 215 -12.97 -16.16 2.28
N LEU A 216 -12.72 -15.07 1.57
CA LEU A 216 -13.41 -14.70 0.34
C LEU A 216 -12.50 -13.83 -0.52
N GLU A 217 -12.58 -14.01 -1.84
CA GLU A 217 -12.10 -13.09 -2.87
C GLU A 217 -13.29 -12.67 -3.73
N GLY A 218 -13.39 -11.40 -4.06
CA GLY A 218 -14.47 -10.90 -4.93
C GLY A 218 -14.41 -9.38 -5.12
N SER A 219 -15.35 -8.88 -5.93
CA SER A 219 -15.59 -7.45 -6.09
C SER A 219 -16.03 -6.79 -4.79
N ALA A 220 -15.95 -5.44 -4.72
CA ALA A 220 -16.44 -4.69 -3.56
C ALA A 220 -17.90 -5.06 -3.18
N LYS A 221 -18.76 -5.25 -4.18
CA LYS A 221 -20.17 -5.64 -3.97
C LYS A 221 -20.30 -7.04 -3.39
N GLU A 222 -19.55 -8.02 -3.90
CA GLU A 222 -19.56 -9.39 -3.39
C GLU A 222 -19.06 -9.46 -1.95
N ILE A 223 -17.99 -8.72 -1.63
CA ILE A 223 -17.47 -8.61 -0.26
C ILE A 223 -18.54 -8.02 0.68
N ALA A 224 -19.11 -6.88 0.32
CA ALA A 224 -20.10 -6.18 1.13
C ALA A 224 -21.39 -6.97 1.36
N SER A 225 -21.84 -7.75 0.36
CA SER A 225 -23.07 -8.55 0.43
C SER A 225 -22.89 -9.95 1.02
N SER A 226 -21.65 -10.37 1.29
CA SER A 226 -21.35 -11.71 1.81
C SER A 226 -21.78 -11.82 3.28
N LYS A 227 -22.79 -12.64 3.58
CA LYS A 227 -23.23 -12.93 4.96
C LYS A 227 -22.06 -13.37 5.84
N LYS A 228 -21.20 -14.26 5.32
CA LYS A 228 -20.06 -14.77 6.05
C LYS A 228 -19.05 -13.68 6.43
N VAL A 229 -18.84 -12.70 5.53
CA VAL A 229 -17.96 -11.55 5.79
C VAL A 229 -18.61 -10.58 6.78
N GLN A 230 -19.93 -10.35 6.67
CA GLN A 230 -20.68 -9.52 7.61
C GLN A 230 -20.64 -10.11 9.02
N GLU A 231 -20.87 -11.40 9.19
CA GLU A 231 -20.85 -12.10 10.49
C GLU A 231 -19.50 -11.99 11.20
N VAL A 232 -18.36 -12.13 10.47
CA VAL A 232 -17.04 -12.22 11.09
C VAL A 232 -16.24 -10.92 11.08
N TYR A 233 -16.65 -9.92 10.28
CA TYR A 233 -15.83 -8.72 10.09
C TYR A 233 -16.60 -7.40 9.97
N LEU A 234 -17.60 -7.30 9.07
CA LEU A 234 -18.24 -6.02 8.77
C LEU A 234 -19.38 -5.66 9.74
N GLY A 235 -19.98 -6.67 10.37
CA GLY A 235 -21.22 -6.53 11.15
C GLY A 235 -22.47 -6.64 10.27
N GLU A 236 -23.58 -7.13 10.85
CA GLU A 236 -24.83 -7.39 10.14
C GLU A 236 -25.51 -6.12 9.58
N SER A 237 -25.22 -4.95 10.15
CA SER A 237 -25.77 -3.66 9.73
C SER A 237 -24.97 -2.99 8.60
N PHE A 238 -23.89 -3.61 8.12
CA PHE A 238 -23.07 -3.03 7.05
C PHE A 238 -23.85 -2.97 5.74
N SER A 239 -24.03 -1.77 5.21
CA SER A 239 -24.62 -1.50 3.89
C SER A 239 -23.63 -0.72 3.04
N PHE A 240 -23.52 -1.12 1.76
CA PHE A 240 -22.63 -0.52 0.76
C PHE A 240 -23.46 0.12 -0.35
#